data_2cf266a38435f6febc9032cd02becde7
#
_entry.id   2cf266a38435f6febc9032cd02becde7
#
_cell.length_a   1.000
_cell.length_b   1.000
_cell.length_c   1.000
_cell.angle_alpha   90.00
_cell.angle_beta   90.00
_cell.angle_gamma   90.00
#
_symmetry.space_group_name_H-M   'P 1'
#
loop_
_entity.id
_entity.type
_entity.pdbx_description
1 polymer ?
#
loop_
_entity_poly.entity_id
_entity_poly.type
_entity_poly.pdbx_seq_one_letter_code
_entity_poly.pdbx_strand_id
1 'polypeptide(L)'
;MTFFLYFCTLNIHKMKKIGLLLKNLFLNDNFILILVLLNCFVIFLQCFDYEGSLLYLCDNMFTILFVFEMCIKIKEMQWRNYWRSGWNKIDFVITVVSLVSLIQFLTFDPYSEALGYITVLRALRTLKLIRILKFIPDLGKILSGLKRSIKMTYFIIIAFLIIIFIISIVTCVLFKNLSPEYFSNPIDSIYSTFRIFTVEGWYEIPDSIVDDGNSNILKMLVRLYFSVILFFGGIIGVSIINSLFVDTMAEDNNDEVLEHIKNLERQIEELKNELKEKD
;
A
#
# COMPACT_ATOMS: atom_id res chain seq x y z
N MET A 1 32.48 4.87 -52.28
CA MET A 1 32.84 5.06 -50.85
C MET A 1 32.04 6.20 -50.21
N THR A 2 31.77 7.30 -50.85
CA THR A 2 31.02 8.46 -50.37
C THR A 2 29.52 8.19 -50.11
N PHE A 3 28.88 7.34 -50.91
CA PHE A 3 27.46 7.00 -50.79
C PHE A 3 27.14 6.14 -49.54
N PHE A 4 28.05 5.26 -49.14
CA PHE A 4 27.92 4.40 -47.95
C PHE A 4 28.10 5.22 -46.65
N LEU A 5 28.98 6.21 -46.65
CA LEU A 5 29.17 7.15 -45.54
C LEU A 5 27.93 8.05 -45.35
N TYR A 6 27.31 8.50 -46.44
CA TYR A 6 26.12 9.33 -46.40
C TYR A 6 24.90 8.56 -45.86
N PHE A 7 24.77 7.29 -46.25
CA PHE A 7 23.68 6.40 -45.73
C PHE A 7 23.88 6.06 -44.26
N CYS A 8 25.12 5.88 -43.82
CA CYS A 8 25.48 5.61 -42.43
C CYS A 8 25.24 6.85 -41.54
N THR A 9 25.59 8.06 -41.99
CA THR A 9 25.36 9.32 -41.28
C THR A 9 23.87 9.67 -41.19
N LEU A 10 23.09 9.41 -42.26
CA LEU A 10 21.64 9.62 -42.27
C LEU A 10 20.94 8.68 -41.29
N ASN A 11 21.37 7.42 -41.21
CA ASN A 11 20.83 6.45 -40.26
C ASN A 11 21.19 6.81 -38.80
N ILE A 12 22.40 7.27 -38.55
CA ILE A 12 22.86 7.71 -37.23
C ILE A 12 22.06 8.94 -36.77
N HIS A 13 21.81 9.88 -37.65
CA HIS A 13 21.03 11.09 -37.32
C HIS A 13 19.55 10.77 -37.06
N LYS A 14 18.99 9.86 -37.85
CA LYS A 14 17.61 9.35 -37.67
C LYS A 14 17.47 8.56 -36.36
N MET A 15 18.44 7.72 -36.03
CA MET A 15 18.49 6.99 -34.77
C MET A 15 18.64 7.91 -33.55
N LYS A 16 19.49 8.95 -33.63
CA LYS A 16 19.59 9.97 -32.58
C LYS A 16 18.26 10.72 -32.37
N LYS A 17 17.58 11.09 -33.44
CA LYS A 17 16.29 11.80 -33.38
C LYS A 17 15.18 10.93 -32.78
N ILE A 18 15.15 9.65 -33.14
CA ILE A 18 14.22 8.65 -32.55
C ILE A 18 14.52 8.44 -31.06
N GLY A 19 15.80 8.33 -30.70
CA GLY A 19 16.22 8.20 -29.30
C GLY A 19 15.83 9.42 -28.45
N LEU A 20 15.91 10.64 -29.01
CA LEU A 20 15.52 11.87 -28.35
C LEU A 20 13.99 11.96 -28.16
N LEU A 21 13.23 11.52 -29.16
CA LEU A 21 11.76 11.46 -29.11
C LEU A 21 11.28 10.43 -28.06
N LEU A 22 11.87 9.24 -28.06
CA LEU A 22 11.56 8.21 -27.06
C LEU A 22 11.91 8.70 -25.65
N LYS A 23 13.06 9.33 -25.47
CA LYS A 23 13.47 9.92 -24.20
C LYS A 23 12.42 10.91 -23.69
N ASN A 24 12.01 11.88 -24.52
CA ASN A 24 11.03 12.90 -24.14
C ASN A 24 9.66 12.29 -23.84
N LEU A 25 9.28 11.23 -24.55
CA LEU A 25 8.04 10.51 -24.35
C LEU A 25 8.02 9.81 -22.98
N PHE A 26 9.07 9.06 -22.63
CA PHE A 26 9.19 8.34 -21.36
C PHE A 26 9.54 9.21 -20.14
N LEU A 27 9.90 10.47 -20.35
CA LEU A 27 10.04 11.46 -19.28
C LEU A 27 8.77 12.27 -19.05
N ASN A 28 7.77 12.14 -19.93
CA ASN A 28 6.49 12.84 -19.77
C ASN A 28 5.58 12.06 -18.85
N ASP A 29 5.28 12.64 -17.69
CA ASP A 29 4.42 12.03 -16.67
C ASP A 29 3.01 11.69 -17.18
N ASN A 30 2.42 12.51 -18.07
CA ASN A 30 1.11 12.23 -18.66
C ASN A 30 1.12 10.98 -19.54
N PHE A 31 2.20 10.77 -20.31
CA PHE A 31 2.35 9.56 -21.13
C PHE A 31 2.48 8.32 -20.24
N ILE A 32 3.27 8.41 -19.17
CA ILE A 32 3.41 7.31 -18.21
C ILE A 32 2.09 7.01 -17.52
N LEU A 33 1.30 8.04 -17.16
CA LEU A 33 -0.03 7.85 -16.58
C LEU A 33 -0.95 7.07 -17.53
N ILE A 34 -1.00 7.44 -18.81
CA ILE A 34 -1.81 6.73 -19.81
C ILE A 34 -1.35 5.27 -19.92
N LEU A 35 -0.05 5.04 -19.94
CA LEU A 35 0.53 3.70 -20.04
C LEU A 35 0.19 2.82 -18.82
N VAL A 36 0.22 3.40 -17.62
CA VAL A 36 -0.20 2.74 -16.38
C VAL A 36 -1.70 2.43 -16.42
N LEU A 37 -2.55 3.38 -16.84
CA LEU A 37 -4.00 3.18 -16.94
C LEU A 37 -4.36 2.08 -17.94
N LEU A 38 -3.70 2.03 -19.10
CA LEU A 38 -3.89 0.96 -20.08
C LEU A 38 -3.47 -0.39 -19.51
N ASN A 39 -2.35 -0.46 -18.79
CA ASN A 39 -1.93 -1.69 -18.11
C ASN A 39 -2.93 -2.11 -17.03
N CYS A 40 -3.47 -1.16 -16.24
CA CYS A 40 -4.53 -1.43 -15.26
C CYS A 40 -5.76 -2.05 -15.94
N PHE A 41 -6.14 -1.51 -17.09
CA PHE A 41 -7.29 -2.02 -17.86
C PHE A 41 -7.04 -3.45 -18.37
N VAL A 42 -5.83 -3.74 -18.86
CA VAL A 42 -5.46 -5.10 -19.29
C VAL A 42 -5.51 -6.09 -18.12
N ILE A 43 -4.96 -5.73 -16.94
CA ILE A 43 -5.02 -6.57 -15.75
C ILE A 43 -6.48 -6.76 -15.30
N PHE A 44 -7.30 -5.71 -15.35
CA PHE A 44 -8.73 -5.79 -15.04
C PHE A 44 -9.44 -6.79 -15.96
N LEU A 45 -9.17 -6.75 -17.27
CA LEU A 45 -9.75 -7.73 -18.22
C LEU A 45 -9.28 -9.16 -17.94
N GLN A 46 -8.06 -9.36 -17.45
CA GLN A 46 -7.57 -10.69 -17.06
C GLN A 46 -8.35 -11.29 -15.87
N CYS A 47 -8.98 -10.47 -15.03
CA CYS A 47 -9.79 -10.95 -13.91
C CYS A 47 -11.13 -11.58 -14.33
N PHE A 48 -11.56 -11.42 -15.59
CA PHE A 48 -12.77 -12.06 -16.11
C PHE A 48 -12.57 -13.47 -16.68
N ASP A 49 -11.48 -14.14 -16.30
CA ASP A 49 -11.13 -15.50 -16.79
C ASP A 49 -11.18 -15.65 -18.31
N TYR A 50 -10.95 -14.57 -19.03
CA TYR A 50 -10.73 -14.63 -20.46
C TYR A 50 -9.40 -15.35 -20.71
N GLU A 51 -9.46 -16.62 -21.04
CA GLU A 51 -8.32 -17.46 -21.46
C GLU A 51 -7.67 -16.97 -22.78
N GLY A 52 -7.39 -15.67 -22.85
CA GLY A 52 -6.77 -15.06 -24.01
C GLY A 52 -5.27 -14.94 -23.84
N SER A 53 -4.50 -15.76 -24.53
CA SER A 53 -3.03 -15.59 -24.65
C SER A 53 -2.63 -14.15 -25.03
N LEU A 54 -3.50 -13.44 -25.71
CA LEU A 54 -3.32 -12.04 -26.12
C LEU A 54 -3.21 -11.07 -24.93
N LEU A 55 -4.03 -11.23 -23.89
CA LEU A 55 -3.98 -10.38 -22.69
C LEU A 55 -2.68 -10.57 -21.91
N TYR A 56 -2.17 -11.80 -21.85
CA TYR A 56 -0.87 -12.08 -21.22
C TYR A 56 0.29 -11.49 -22.03
N LEU A 57 0.21 -11.54 -23.36
CA LEU A 57 1.19 -10.88 -24.22
C LEU A 57 1.17 -9.37 -24.01
N CYS A 58 0.01 -8.73 -23.97
CA CYS A 58 -0.12 -7.30 -23.70
C CYS A 58 0.49 -6.93 -22.35
N ASP A 59 0.22 -7.66 -21.27
CA ASP A 59 0.79 -7.39 -19.95
C ASP A 59 2.33 -7.51 -19.95
N ASN A 60 2.86 -8.50 -20.64
CA ASN A 60 4.32 -8.66 -20.80
C ASN A 60 4.93 -7.50 -21.60
N MET A 61 4.24 -7.02 -22.65
CA MET A 61 4.69 -5.84 -23.41
C MET A 61 4.72 -4.59 -22.52
N PHE A 62 3.73 -4.37 -21.66
CA PHE A 62 3.78 -3.28 -20.67
C PHE A 62 4.95 -3.43 -19.70
N THR A 63 5.25 -4.65 -19.27
CA THR A 63 6.43 -4.89 -18.41
C THR A 63 7.73 -4.44 -19.09
N ILE A 64 7.90 -4.79 -20.37
CA ILE A 64 9.07 -4.37 -21.17
C ILE A 64 9.11 -2.85 -21.28
N LEU A 65 7.98 -2.19 -21.54
CA LEU A 65 7.91 -0.72 -21.63
C LEU A 65 8.31 -0.06 -20.31
N PHE A 66 7.89 -0.61 -19.15
CA PHE A 66 8.27 -0.09 -17.84
C PHE A 66 9.76 -0.32 -17.52
N VAL A 67 10.35 -1.42 -17.99
CA VAL A 67 11.80 -1.64 -17.89
C VAL A 67 12.53 -0.58 -18.70
N PHE A 68 12.06 -0.27 -19.90
CA PHE A 68 12.62 0.80 -20.76
C PHE A 68 12.53 2.17 -20.07
N GLU A 69 11.36 2.51 -19.51
CA GLU A 69 11.16 3.72 -18.70
C GLU A 69 12.20 3.82 -17.58
N MET A 70 12.32 2.76 -16.78
CA MET A 70 13.25 2.68 -15.66
C MET A 70 14.69 2.92 -16.12
N CYS A 71 15.13 2.26 -17.20
CA CYS A 71 16.48 2.42 -17.74
C CYS A 71 16.74 3.86 -18.22
N ILE A 72 15.77 4.49 -18.91
CA ILE A 72 15.88 5.88 -19.36
C ILE A 72 15.98 6.82 -18.15
N LYS A 73 15.12 6.67 -17.14
CA LYS A 73 15.15 7.49 -15.91
C LYS A 73 16.48 7.36 -15.15
N ILE A 74 16.99 6.15 -14.99
CA ILE A 74 18.27 5.90 -14.32
C ILE A 74 19.41 6.61 -15.07
N LYS A 75 19.41 6.50 -16.41
CA LYS A 75 20.44 7.13 -17.26
C LYS A 75 20.42 8.65 -17.18
N GLU A 76 19.23 9.26 -17.18
CA GLU A 76 19.07 10.72 -17.19
C GLU A 76 19.27 11.36 -15.81
N MET A 77 18.71 10.76 -14.78
CA MET A 77 18.79 11.32 -13.43
C MET A 77 20.09 10.98 -12.71
N GLN A 78 20.94 10.11 -13.30
CA GLN A 78 22.07 9.45 -12.65
C GLN A 78 21.62 8.58 -11.46
N TRP A 79 22.32 7.47 -11.23
CA TRP A 79 21.97 6.46 -10.20
C TRP A 79 21.71 7.08 -8.82
N ARG A 80 22.57 8.01 -8.39
CA ARG A 80 22.49 8.62 -7.05
C ARG A 80 21.24 9.50 -6.86
N ASN A 81 20.84 10.25 -7.88
CA ASN A 81 19.67 11.12 -7.84
C ASN A 81 18.37 10.32 -8.01
N TYR A 82 18.39 9.24 -8.80
CA TYR A 82 17.26 8.34 -8.95
C TYR A 82 16.81 7.77 -7.61
N TRP A 83 17.76 7.34 -6.76
CA TRP A 83 17.49 6.78 -5.43
C TRP A 83 17.09 7.81 -4.36
N ARG A 84 17.15 9.10 -4.63
CA ARG A 84 16.64 10.13 -3.68
C ARG A 84 15.12 10.17 -3.65
N SER A 85 14.44 9.90 -4.74
CA SER A 85 12.98 9.89 -4.83
C SER A 85 12.40 8.59 -4.28
N GLY A 86 11.46 8.69 -3.34
CA GLY A 86 10.73 7.54 -2.81
C GLY A 86 9.93 6.81 -3.89
N TRP A 87 9.32 7.56 -4.80
CA TRP A 87 8.55 7.00 -5.92
C TRP A 87 9.41 6.19 -6.88
N ASN A 88 10.60 6.67 -7.20
CA ASN A 88 11.51 5.93 -8.08
C ASN A 88 11.99 4.62 -7.45
N LYS A 89 12.14 4.57 -6.11
CA LYS A 89 12.46 3.30 -5.39
C LYS A 89 11.33 2.29 -5.52
N ILE A 90 10.09 2.75 -5.34
CA ILE A 90 8.90 1.90 -5.48
C ILE A 90 8.78 1.40 -6.93
N ASP A 91 8.93 2.29 -7.92
CA ASP A 91 8.92 1.95 -9.34
C ASP A 91 10.00 0.91 -9.68
N PHE A 92 11.20 1.04 -9.12
CA PHE A 92 12.28 0.08 -9.31
C PHE A 92 11.91 -1.30 -8.76
N VAL A 93 11.48 -1.37 -7.49
CA VAL A 93 11.12 -2.64 -6.84
C VAL A 93 10.00 -3.34 -7.61
N ILE A 94 8.93 -2.60 -7.96
CA ILE A 94 7.80 -3.14 -8.73
C ILE A 94 8.25 -3.64 -10.10
N THR A 95 9.15 -2.91 -10.79
CA THR A 95 9.69 -3.32 -12.09
C THR A 95 10.49 -4.60 -11.97
N VAL A 96 11.37 -4.71 -10.97
CA VAL A 96 12.19 -5.90 -10.74
C VAL A 96 11.32 -7.12 -10.44
N VAL A 97 10.32 -6.97 -9.54
CA VAL A 97 9.36 -8.05 -9.24
C VAL A 97 8.61 -8.50 -10.49
N SER A 98 8.17 -7.53 -11.33
CA SER A 98 7.48 -7.83 -12.58
C SER A 98 8.39 -8.51 -13.62
N LEU A 99 9.67 -8.19 -13.61
CA LEU A 99 10.67 -8.80 -14.50
C LEU A 99 10.91 -10.27 -14.16
N VAL A 100 10.89 -10.63 -12.87
CA VAL A 100 10.95 -12.05 -12.45
C VAL A 100 9.76 -12.83 -13.02
N SER A 101 8.55 -12.28 -13.00
CA SER A 101 7.36 -12.89 -13.60
C SER A 101 7.49 -13.02 -15.13
N LEU A 102 8.10 -12.03 -15.81
CA LEU A 102 8.37 -12.10 -17.25
C LEU A 102 9.38 -13.19 -17.60
N ILE A 103 10.46 -13.33 -16.85
CA ILE A 103 11.47 -14.38 -17.06
C ILE A 103 10.84 -15.75 -16.89
N GLN A 104 9.98 -15.95 -15.89
CA GLN A 104 9.25 -17.20 -15.71
C GLN A 104 8.35 -17.54 -16.90
N PHE A 105 7.64 -16.57 -17.45
CA PHE A 105 6.82 -16.75 -18.65
C PHE A 105 7.66 -17.21 -19.87
N LEU A 106 8.91 -16.77 -19.96
CA LEU A 106 9.80 -17.13 -21.06
C LEU A 106 10.50 -18.48 -20.87
N THR A 107 10.68 -18.92 -19.61
CA THR A 107 11.51 -20.11 -19.29
C THR A 107 10.69 -21.35 -18.93
N PHE A 108 9.49 -21.20 -18.41
CA PHE A 108 8.63 -22.30 -17.96
C PHE A 108 7.35 -22.35 -18.77
N ASP A 109 6.89 -23.60 -19.01
CA ASP A 109 5.60 -23.83 -19.64
C ASP A 109 4.48 -23.22 -18.76
N PRO A 110 3.60 -22.36 -19.32
CA PRO A 110 2.56 -21.66 -18.54
C PRO A 110 1.62 -22.61 -17.77
N TYR A 111 1.57 -23.87 -18.16
CA TYR A 111 0.68 -24.91 -17.63
C TYR A 111 1.36 -25.88 -16.64
N SER A 112 2.64 -25.70 -16.31
CA SER A 112 3.27 -26.54 -15.29
C SER A 112 2.74 -26.17 -13.91
N GLU A 113 1.87 -26.99 -13.34
CA GLU A 113 1.30 -26.85 -11.98
C GLU A 113 2.34 -27.02 -10.86
N ALA A 114 3.60 -27.19 -11.19
CA ALA A 114 4.60 -27.76 -10.32
C ALA A 114 4.99 -26.95 -9.08
N LEU A 115 4.63 -25.66 -8.95
CA LEU A 115 5.08 -24.89 -7.79
C LEU A 115 4.07 -23.75 -7.44
N GLY A 116 3.44 -23.86 -6.28
CA GLY A 116 2.56 -22.82 -5.73
C GLY A 116 3.20 -21.40 -5.68
N TYR A 117 4.55 -21.33 -5.62
CA TYR A 117 5.31 -20.06 -5.70
C TYR A 117 5.13 -19.33 -7.03
N ILE A 118 4.91 -20.07 -8.14
CA ILE A 118 4.69 -19.49 -9.47
C ILE A 118 3.40 -18.68 -9.49
N THR A 119 2.36 -19.19 -8.85
CA THR A 119 1.08 -18.49 -8.71
C THR A 119 1.23 -17.20 -7.90
N VAL A 120 1.99 -17.24 -6.79
CA VAL A 120 2.28 -16.06 -5.98
C VAL A 120 3.06 -15.01 -6.78
N LEU A 121 4.09 -15.42 -7.52
CA LEU A 121 4.88 -14.51 -8.34
C LEU A 121 4.06 -13.92 -9.51
N ARG A 122 3.12 -14.69 -10.07
CA ARG A 122 2.14 -14.16 -11.04
C ARG A 122 1.23 -13.12 -10.40
N ALA A 123 0.76 -13.36 -9.16
CA ALA A 123 -0.05 -12.39 -8.43
C ALA A 123 0.74 -11.10 -8.12
N LEU A 124 2.03 -11.19 -7.79
CA LEU A 124 2.87 -10.03 -7.51
C LEU A 124 3.03 -9.05 -8.70
N ARG A 125 2.81 -9.51 -9.94
CA ARG A 125 2.80 -8.60 -11.10
C ARG A 125 1.70 -7.53 -11.02
N THR A 126 0.58 -7.81 -10.31
CA THR A 126 -0.50 -6.84 -10.12
C THR A 126 -0.05 -5.64 -9.28
N LEU A 127 1.05 -5.75 -8.54
CA LEU A 127 1.66 -4.62 -7.81
C LEU A 127 2.06 -3.44 -8.74
N LYS A 128 2.14 -3.67 -10.05
CA LYS A 128 2.32 -2.58 -11.03
C LYS A 128 1.23 -1.51 -10.90
N LEU A 129 0.03 -1.87 -10.44
CA LEU A 129 -1.08 -0.95 -10.22
C LEU A 129 -0.76 0.12 -9.17
N ILE A 130 0.13 -0.16 -8.22
CA ILE A 130 0.57 0.79 -7.18
C ILE A 130 1.18 2.05 -7.82
N ARG A 131 1.70 1.97 -9.05
CA ARG A 131 2.26 3.13 -9.76
C ARG A 131 1.26 4.26 -9.98
N ILE A 132 -0.05 3.94 -10.03
CA ILE A 132 -1.10 4.95 -10.17
C ILE A 132 -1.09 5.95 -9.02
N LEU A 133 -0.66 5.51 -7.83
CA LEU A 133 -0.58 6.34 -6.63
C LEU A 133 0.37 7.54 -6.80
N LYS A 134 1.39 7.41 -7.65
CA LYS A 134 2.33 8.50 -7.97
C LYS A 134 1.62 9.73 -8.53
N PHE A 135 0.50 9.53 -9.24
CA PHE A 135 -0.23 10.58 -9.95
C PHE A 135 -1.34 11.22 -9.12
N ILE A 136 -1.57 10.73 -7.89
CA ILE A 136 -2.52 11.35 -6.96
C ILE A 136 -1.89 12.64 -6.42
N PRO A 137 -2.53 13.80 -6.63
CA PRO A 137 -2.03 15.06 -6.11
C PRO A 137 -1.97 15.01 -4.58
N ASP A 138 -0.97 15.65 -4.01
CA ASP A 138 -0.75 15.77 -2.55
C ASP A 138 -0.61 14.45 -1.76
N LEU A 139 -0.51 13.29 -2.43
CA LEU A 139 -0.35 12.01 -1.75
C LEU A 139 0.87 12.00 -0.81
N GLY A 140 1.94 12.72 -1.18
CA GLY A 140 3.12 12.87 -0.33
C GLY A 140 2.81 13.54 1.02
N LYS A 141 1.93 14.53 1.04
CA LYS A 141 1.47 15.20 2.26
C LYS A 141 0.62 14.24 3.11
N ILE A 142 -0.32 13.55 2.48
CA ILE A 142 -1.16 12.54 3.15
C ILE A 142 -0.30 11.45 3.79
N LEU A 143 0.68 10.91 3.07
CA LEU A 143 1.59 9.88 3.59
C LEU A 143 2.50 10.40 4.71
N SER A 144 2.93 11.66 4.66
CA SER A 144 3.73 12.27 5.73
C SER A 144 2.91 12.47 7.00
N GLY A 145 1.68 12.96 6.89
CA GLY A 145 0.74 13.06 8.01
C GLY A 145 0.43 11.68 8.62
N LEU A 146 0.14 10.68 7.78
CA LEU A 146 -0.07 9.30 8.22
C LEU A 146 1.15 8.74 8.99
N LYS A 147 2.35 8.94 8.46
CA LYS A 147 3.59 8.50 9.11
C LYS A 147 3.80 9.18 10.47
N ARG A 148 3.49 10.46 10.58
CA ARG A 148 3.59 11.21 11.83
C ARG A 148 2.57 10.70 12.85
N SER A 149 1.31 10.50 12.45
CA SER A 149 0.26 9.97 13.31
C SER A 149 0.60 8.57 13.84
N ILE A 150 1.06 7.67 12.97
CA ILE A 150 1.51 6.33 13.40
C ILE A 150 2.66 6.44 14.39
N LYS A 151 3.61 7.35 14.19
CA LYS A 151 4.75 7.54 15.11
C LYS A 151 4.30 8.03 16.48
N MET A 152 3.30 8.91 16.55
CA MET A 152 2.78 9.44 17.80
C MET A 152 1.92 8.42 18.56
N THR A 153 1.10 7.64 17.83
CA THR A 153 0.23 6.62 18.41
C THR A 153 0.89 5.25 18.59
N TYR A 154 2.15 5.10 18.18
CA TYR A 154 2.89 3.82 18.16
C TYR A 154 2.83 3.06 19.50
N PHE A 155 3.06 3.73 20.62
CA PHE A 155 3.03 3.09 21.94
C PHE A 155 1.63 2.58 22.29
N ILE A 156 0.59 3.28 21.88
CA ILE A 156 -0.80 2.90 22.13
C ILE A 156 -1.18 1.70 21.28
N ILE A 157 -0.76 1.69 20.02
CA ILE A 157 -0.95 0.55 19.11
C ILE A 157 -0.26 -0.69 19.68
N ILE A 158 0.98 -0.57 20.17
CA ILE A 158 1.68 -1.70 20.80
C ILE A 158 0.97 -2.16 22.07
N ALA A 159 0.56 -1.25 22.94
CA ALA A 159 -0.18 -1.62 24.13
C ALA A 159 -1.46 -2.38 23.79
N PHE A 160 -2.18 -1.94 22.77
CA PHE A 160 -3.38 -2.59 22.27
C PHE A 160 -3.10 -4.01 21.73
N LEU A 161 -2.03 -4.19 20.96
CA LEU A 161 -1.60 -5.50 20.48
C LEU A 161 -1.20 -6.45 21.61
N ILE A 162 -0.54 -5.93 22.66
CA ILE A 162 -0.22 -6.71 23.87
C ILE A 162 -1.50 -7.14 24.58
N ILE A 163 -2.51 -6.28 24.69
CA ILE A 163 -3.81 -6.63 25.29
C ILE A 163 -4.48 -7.73 24.47
N ILE A 164 -4.53 -7.62 23.15
CA ILE A 164 -5.06 -8.68 22.28
C ILE A 164 -4.33 -9.98 22.52
N PHE A 165 -2.99 -9.95 22.59
CA PHE A 165 -2.16 -11.13 22.81
C PHE A 165 -2.47 -11.80 24.17
N ILE A 166 -2.57 -11.04 25.25
CA ILE A 166 -2.89 -11.56 26.58
C ILE A 166 -4.29 -12.20 26.60
N ILE A 167 -5.29 -11.47 26.05
CA ILE A 167 -6.67 -11.97 26.00
C ILE A 167 -6.76 -13.24 25.14
N SER A 168 -6.02 -13.30 24.03
CA SER A 168 -6.01 -14.47 23.15
C SER A 168 -5.45 -15.72 23.84
N ILE A 169 -4.40 -15.56 24.66
CA ILE A 169 -3.88 -16.69 25.45
C ILE A 169 -4.90 -17.17 26.49
N VAL A 170 -5.52 -16.23 27.22
CA VAL A 170 -6.57 -16.57 28.20
C VAL A 170 -7.72 -17.29 27.52
N THR A 171 -8.18 -16.76 26.39
CA THR A 171 -9.29 -17.35 25.63
C THR A 171 -8.93 -18.74 25.07
N CYS A 172 -7.67 -18.91 24.59
CA CYS A 172 -7.16 -20.20 24.15
C CYS A 172 -7.24 -21.24 25.28
N VAL A 173 -6.72 -20.89 26.47
CA VAL A 173 -6.73 -21.81 27.63
C VAL A 173 -8.14 -22.18 28.04
N LEU A 174 -9.08 -21.22 28.02
CA LEU A 174 -10.45 -21.45 28.44
C LEU A 174 -11.26 -22.28 27.45
N PHE A 175 -11.10 -22.02 26.15
CA PHE A 175 -12.04 -22.51 25.12
C PHE A 175 -11.42 -23.49 24.11
N LYS A 176 -10.15 -23.83 24.20
CA LYS A 176 -9.46 -24.76 23.30
C LYS A 176 -10.20 -26.09 23.12
N ASN A 177 -10.77 -26.64 24.18
CA ASN A 177 -11.47 -27.92 24.14
C ASN A 177 -12.95 -27.77 23.75
N LEU A 178 -13.51 -26.57 23.89
CA LEU A 178 -14.92 -26.30 23.62
C LEU A 178 -15.18 -25.88 22.18
N SER A 179 -14.24 -25.14 21.61
CA SER A 179 -14.31 -24.71 20.19
C SER A 179 -12.91 -24.77 19.54
N PRO A 180 -12.46 -25.96 19.14
CA PRO A 180 -11.15 -26.13 18.51
C PRO A 180 -11.03 -25.37 17.18
N GLU A 181 -12.14 -25.09 16.51
CA GLU A 181 -12.18 -24.33 15.26
C GLU A 181 -11.57 -22.94 15.41
N TYR A 182 -11.83 -22.25 16.52
CA TYR A 182 -11.38 -20.87 16.77
C TYR A 182 -10.19 -20.77 17.72
N PHE A 183 -9.98 -21.78 18.57
CA PHE A 183 -9.01 -21.69 19.68
C PHE A 183 -8.11 -22.93 19.79
N SER A 184 -7.87 -23.68 18.69
CA SER A 184 -7.05 -24.89 18.70
C SER A 184 -5.62 -24.66 19.19
N ASN A 185 -5.07 -23.51 18.84
CA ASN A 185 -3.70 -23.12 19.17
C ASN A 185 -3.62 -21.59 19.39
N PRO A 186 -2.49 -21.08 19.93
CA PRO A 186 -2.35 -19.64 20.19
C PRO A 186 -2.50 -18.75 18.94
N ILE A 187 -2.09 -19.23 17.77
CA ILE A 187 -2.15 -18.44 16.52
C ILE A 187 -3.60 -18.24 16.08
N ASP A 188 -4.40 -19.32 16.06
CA ASP A 188 -5.82 -19.26 15.74
C ASP A 188 -6.57 -18.40 16.77
N SER A 189 -6.15 -18.51 18.04
CA SER A 189 -6.73 -17.70 19.13
C SER A 189 -6.45 -16.22 18.97
N ILE A 190 -5.26 -15.83 18.53
CA ILE A 190 -4.93 -14.43 18.22
C ILE A 190 -5.81 -13.92 17.07
N TYR A 191 -5.95 -14.70 16.01
CA TYR A 191 -6.80 -14.33 14.87
C TYR A 191 -8.27 -14.18 15.29
N SER A 192 -8.80 -15.14 16.04
CA SER A 192 -10.19 -15.12 16.52
C SER A 192 -10.44 -13.96 17.49
N THR A 193 -9.51 -13.69 18.41
CA THR A 193 -9.58 -12.53 19.31
C THR A 193 -9.51 -11.22 18.55
N PHE A 194 -8.64 -11.13 17.53
CA PHE A 194 -8.57 -9.96 16.65
C PHE A 194 -9.90 -9.71 15.91
N ARG A 195 -10.55 -10.76 15.39
CA ARG A 195 -11.90 -10.66 14.81
C ARG A 195 -12.90 -10.06 15.77
N ILE A 196 -12.92 -10.50 17.05
CA ILE A 196 -13.82 -9.94 18.06
C ILE A 196 -13.51 -8.45 18.31
N PHE A 197 -12.24 -8.07 18.39
CA PHE A 197 -11.84 -6.67 18.59
C PHE A 197 -12.19 -5.78 17.39
N THR A 198 -12.22 -6.32 16.19
CA THR A 198 -12.67 -5.60 14.97
C THR A 198 -14.20 -5.69 14.78
N VAL A 199 -14.91 -6.30 15.73
CA VAL A 199 -16.36 -6.47 15.68
C VAL A 199 -16.83 -7.38 14.52
N GLU A 200 -15.91 -8.17 13.94
CA GLU A 200 -16.22 -9.06 12.84
C GLU A 200 -16.59 -10.45 13.32
N GLY A 201 -17.83 -10.91 13.00
CA GLY A 201 -18.30 -12.25 13.35
C GLY A 201 -18.25 -12.58 14.83
N TRP A 202 -18.26 -11.56 15.70
CA TRP A 202 -18.12 -11.71 17.15
C TRP A 202 -19.18 -12.64 17.77
N TYR A 203 -20.37 -12.71 17.19
CA TYR A 203 -21.49 -13.55 17.66
C TYR A 203 -21.31 -15.02 17.25
N GLU A 204 -20.64 -15.31 16.13
CA GLU A 204 -20.41 -16.67 15.64
C GLU A 204 -19.55 -17.48 16.61
N ILE A 205 -18.55 -16.82 17.20
CA ILE A 205 -17.59 -17.46 18.10
C ILE A 205 -18.24 -17.96 19.40
N PRO A 206 -18.97 -17.13 20.18
CA PRO A 206 -19.67 -17.63 21.36
C PRO A 206 -20.75 -18.64 21.01
N ASP A 207 -21.44 -18.49 19.88
CA ASP A 207 -22.49 -19.43 19.47
C ASP A 207 -21.92 -20.80 19.07
N SER A 208 -20.69 -20.87 18.54
CA SER A 208 -19.99 -22.14 18.27
C SER A 208 -19.60 -22.92 19.57
N ILE A 209 -19.41 -22.20 20.69
CA ILE A 209 -19.04 -22.78 21.99
C ILE A 209 -20.28 -23.33 22.70
N VAL A 210 -21.42 -22.73 22.41
CA VAL A 210 -22.69 -22.98 23.11
C VAL A 210 -23.52 -23.99 22.32
N ASP A 211 -23.44 -25.26 22.70
CA ASP A 211 -24.26 -26.32 22.14
C ASP A 211 -25.59 -26.46 22.92
N ASP A 212 -26.62 -27.05 22.27
CA ASP A 212 -27.94 -27.25 22.89
C ASP A 212 -27.90 -28.13 24.16
N GLY A 213 -26.88 -28.97 24.29
CA GLY A 213 -26.63 -29.80 25.49
C GLY A 213 -26.01 -29.06 26.67
N ASN A 214 -25.55 -27.83 26.53
CA ASN A 214 -24.88 -27.08 27.58
C ASN A 214 -25.86 -26.45 28.57
N SER A 215 -25.44 -26.35 29.84
CA SER A 215 -26.26 -25.69 30.89
C SER A 215 -26.51 -24.21 30.55
N ASN A 216 -27.68 -23.70 30.91
CA ASN A 216 -28.02 -22.29 30.67
C ASN A 216 -27.05 -21.31 31.33
N ILE A 217 -26.44 -21.72 32.45
CA ILE A 217 -25.42 -20.94 33.16
C ILE A 217 -24.15 -20.82 32.30
N LEU A 218 -23.68 -21.92 31.71
CA LEU A 218 -22.50 -21.89 30.83
C LEU A 218 -22.75 -21.01 29.62
N LYS A 219 -23.93 -21.14 28.99
CA LYS A 219 -24.32 -20.28 27.84
C LYS A 219 -24.24 -18.80 28.20
N MET A 220 -24.78 -18.43 29.36
CA MET A 220 -24.77 -17.06 29.85
C MET A 220 -23.34 -16.55 30.13
N LEU A 221 -22.50 -17.36 30.77
CA LEU A 221 -21.11 -16.98 31.09
C LEU A 221 -20.24 -16.78 29.83
N VAL A 222 -20.37 -17.68 28.86
CA VAL A 222 -19.65 -17.58 27.58
C VAL A 222 -20.06 -16.30 26.85
N ARG A 223 -21.35 -16.05 26.69
CA ARG A 223 -21.82 -14.82 26.01
C ARG A 223 -21.42 -13.57 26.77
N LEU A 224 -21.46 -13.58 28.10
CA LEU A 224 -21.00 -12.44 28.91
C LEU A 224 -19.53 -12.19 28.72
N TYR A 225 -18.69 -13.23 28.75
CA TYR A 225 -17.22 -13.11 28.53
C TYR A 225 -16.90 -12.44 27.18
N PHE A 226 -17.48 -12.93 26.10
CA PHE A 226 -17.24 -12.36 24.77
C PHE A 226 -17.85 -10.97 24.61
N SER A 227 -18.99 -10.68 25.21
CA SER A 227 -19.59 -9.34 25.20
C SER A 227 -18.72 -8.32 25.96
N VAL A 228 -18.09 -8.70 27.05
CA VAL A 228 -17.16 -7.84 27.81
C VAL A 228 -15.92 -7.56 26.98
N ILE A 229 -15.34 -8.59 26.37
CA ILE A 229 -14.17 -8.40 25.47
C ILE A 229 -14.52 -7.50 24.29
N LEU A 230 -15.67 -7.72 23.66
CA LEU A 230 -16.13 -6.89 22.56
C LEU A 230 -16.29 -5.42 22.99
N PHE A 231 -16.92 -5.18 24.13
CA PHE A 231 -17.19 -3.83 24.61
C PHE A 231 -15.90 -3.08 24.95
N PHE A 232 -15.04 -3.65 25.78
CA PHE A 232 -13.80 -3.00 26.19
C PHE A 232 -12.70 -3.04 25.13
N GLY A 233 -12.53 -4.14 24.46
CA GLY A 233 -11.49 -4.31 23.42
C GLY A 233 -11.91 -3.73 22.08
N GLY A 234 -13.04 -4.17 21.56
CA GLY A 234 -13.55 -3.75 20.24
C GLY A 234 -14.05 -2.32 20.25
N ILE A 235 -15.12 -2.04 21.00
CA ILE A 235 -15.79 -0.73 20.90
C ILE A 235 -14.94 0.38 21.51
N ILE A 236 -14.54 0.25 22.78
CA ILE A 236 -13.78 1.31 23.47
C ILE A 236 -12.33 1.35 22.96
N GLY A 237 -11.64 0.21 22.86
CA GLY A 237 -10.23 0.17 22.49
C GLY A 237 -9.98 0.71 21.10
N VAL A 238 -10.76 0.28 20.09
CA VAL A 238 -10.61 0.79 18.71
C VAL A 238 -11.03 2.26 18.63
N SER A 239 -12.06 2.70 19.40
CA SER A 239 -12.48 4.10 19.42
C SER A 239 -11.39 5.02 19.98
N ILE A 240 -10.66 4.60 21.01
CA ILE A 240 -9.52 5.36 21.56
C ILE A 240 -8.43 5.51 20.50
N ILE A 241 -8.06 4.43 19.82
CA ILE A 241 -7.04 4.47 18.76
C ILE A 241 -7.47 5.43 17.63
N ASN A 242 -8.71 5.34 17.19
CA ASN A 242 -9.25 6.22 16.15
C ASN A 242 -9.25 7.68 16.57
N SER A 243 -9.68 7.99 17.81
CA SER A 243 -9.67 9.36 18.33
C SER A 243 -8.26 9.95 18.34
N LEU A 244 -7.29 9.22 18.89
CA LEU A 244 -5.90 9.67 18.94
C LEU A 244 -5.28 9.83 17.54
N PHE A 245 -5.67 8.97 16.60
CA PHE A 245 -5.22 9.06 15.22
C PHE A 245 -5.75 10.33 14.54
N VAL A 246 -7.03 10.63 14.73
CA VAL A 246 -7.67 11.85 14.21
C VAL A 246 -7.08 13.09 14.84
N ASP A 247 -6.89 13.10 16.18
CA ASP A 247 -6.31 14.25 16.91
C ASP A 247 -4.90 14.57 16.40
N THR A 248 -4.05 13.56 16.21
CA THR A 248 -2.69 13.76 15.70
C THR A 248 -2.66 14.25 14.24
N MET A 249 -3.65 13.86 13.42
CA MET A 249 -3.78 14.39 12.05
C MET A 249 -4.30 15.84 12.04
N ALA A 250 -5.19 16.19 12.98
CA ALA A 250 -5.72 17.54 13.12
C ALA A 250 -4.65 18.53 13.64
N GLU A 251 -3.75 18.08 14.52
CA GLU A 251 -2.64 18.89 15.06
C GLU A 251 -1.70 19.38 13.95
N ASP A 252 -1.46 18.57 12.92
CA ASP A 252 -0.62 18.93 11.76
C ASP A 252 -1.21 20.12 10.97
N ASN A 253 -2.54 20.20 10.88
CA ASN A 253 -3.25 21.31 10.24
C ASN A 253 -3.15 22.58 11.09
N ASN A 254 -3.15 22.45 12.41
CA ASN A 254 -3.06 23.56 13.34
C ASN A 254 -1.65 24.19 13.35
N ASP A 255 -0.58 23.39 13.21
CA ASP A 255 0.79 23.89 13.14
C ASP A 255 0.99 24.78 11.89
N GLU A 256 0.44 24.42 10.74
CA GLU A 256 0.48 25.23 9.51
C GLU A 256 -0.28 26.54 9.68
N VAL A 257 -1.46 26.50 10.29
CA VAL A 257 -2.26 27.69 10.60
C VAL A 257 -1.54 28.60 11.59
N LEU A 258 -0.89 28.02 12.61
CA LEU A 258 -0.15 28.78 13.60
C LEU A 258 1.07 29.50 13.00
N GLU A 259 1.76 28.87 12.07
CA GLU A 259 2.86 29.49 11.31
C GLU A 259 2.37 30.63 10.43
N HIS A 260 1.23 30.50 9.78
CA HIS A 260 0.60 31.55 9.01
C HIS A 260 0.19 32.72 9.90
N ILE A 261 -0.39 32.49 11.08
CA ILE A 261 -0.76 33.52 12.05
C ILE A 261 0.49 34.27 12.52
N LYS A 262 1.57 33.60 12.89
CA LYS A 262 2.83 34.23 13.28
C LYS A 262 3.43 35.09 12.16
N ASN A 263 3.33 34.66 10.93
CA ASN A 263 3.79 35.46 9.78
C ASN A 263 2.94 36.70 9.58
N LEU A 264 1.63 36.62 9.76
CA LEU A 264 0.72 37.78 9.70
C LEU A 264 0.97 38.76 10.85
N GLU A 265 1.17 38.26 12.06
CA GLU A 265 1.52 39.10 13.22
C GLU A 265 2.81 39.89 12.96
N ARG A 266 3.83 39.24 12.40
CA ARG A 266 5.08 39.94 12.05
C ARG A 266 4.87 41.02 10.99
N GLN A 267 4.10 40.76 9.95
CA GLN A 267 3.79 41.74 8.91
C GLN A 267 3.01 42.93 9.47
N ILE A 268 2.08 42.72 10.40
CA ILE A 268 1.33 43.77 11.08
C ILE A 268 2.28 44.62 11.93
N GLU A 269 3.23 43.99 12.61
CA GLU A 269 4.19 44.75 13.45
C GLU A 269 5.18 45.54 12.60
N GLU A 270 5.63 45.02 11.47
CA GLU A 270 6.44 45.76 10.49
C GLU A 270 5.69 46.99 9.94
N LEU A 271 4.44 46.80 9.49
CA LEU A 271 3.59 47.91 9.00
C LEU A 271 3.31 48.97 10.07
N LYS A 272 3.11 48.57 11.32
CA LYS A 272 2.91 49.48 12.46
C LYS A 272 4.14 50.30 12.75
N ASN A 273 5.33 49.73 12.59
CA ASN A 273 6.59 50.44 12.78
C ASN A 273 6.86 51.43 11.63
N GLU A 274 6.56 51.07 10.38
CA GLU A 274 6.66 51.94 9.22
C GLU A 274 5.70 53.16 9.32
N LEU A 275 4.52 52.99 9.89
CA LEU A 275 3.56 54.05 10.10
C LEU A 275 4.04 55.03 11.20
N LYS A 276 4.70 54.50 12.27
CA LYS A 276 5.26 55.32 13.32
C LYS A 276 6.48 56.15 12.91
N GLU A 277 7.22 55.68 11.89
CA GLU A 277 8.37 56.42 11.34
C GLU A 277 7.94 57.54 10.36
N LYS A 278 6.69 57.52 9.90
CA LYS A 278 6.13 58.49 8.95
C LYS A 278 5.34 59.64 9.64
N ASP A 279 5.02 59.46 10.91
CA ASP A 279 4.45 60.50 11.77
C ASP A 279 5.56 61.25 12.57
#